data_c5d0840e7711736ee2c140b0832f1039
#
_entry.id   c5d0840e7711736ee2c140b0832f1039
#
_cell.length_a   1.000
_cell.length_b   1.000
_cell.length_c   1.000
_cell.angle_alpha   90.00
_cell.angle_beta   90.00
_cell.angle_gamma   90.00
#
_symmetry.space_group_name_H-M   'P 1'
#
loop_
_entity.id
_entity.type
_entity.pdbx_description
1 polymer ?
#
loop_
_entity_poly.entity_id
_entity_poly.type
_entity_poly.pdbx_seq_one_letter_code
_entity_poly.pdbx_strand_id
1 'polypeptide(L)'
;MGNLRCEMCGRYGRLDRHHVFEGRNRNNSEKYGAVIHVCRTCHANIHMYPLSFDYLKREWQKKLMEKYGWTTEEFIERFRKNYEGS
;
A
#
# COMPACT_ATOMS: atom_id res chain seq x y z
N MET A 1 -17.34 12.38 -9.53
CA MET A 1 -16.33 11.62 -8.93
C MET A 1 -15.07 11.37 -9.71
N GLY A 2 -14.84 11.87 -10.83
CA GLY A 2 -13.64 11.63 -11.57
C GLY A 2 -12.46 12.51 -11.19
N ASN A 3 -12.59 13.33 -10.17
CA ASN A 3 -11.56 14.33 -9.88
C ASN A 3 -10.68 13.95 -8.72
N LEU A 4 -10.29 12.70 -8.70
CA LEU A 4 -9.40 12.22 -7.64
C LEU A 4 -7.96 12.61 -7.96
N ARG A 5 -7.23 12.90 -6.92
CA ARG A 5 -5.81 13.24 -7.05
C ARG A 5 -4.98 12.00 -6.82
N CYS A 6 -3.93 11.85 -7.62
CA CYS A 6 -2.94 10.81 -7.38
C CYS A 6 -2.33 11.01 -5.99
N GLU A 7 -2.32 9.96 -5.19
CA GLU A 7 -1.79 10.03 -3.83
C GLU A 7 -0.28 10.19 -3.80
N MET A 8 0.39 9.96 -4.91
CA MET A 8 1.84 10.08 -5.00
C MET A 8 2.30 11.42 -5.54
N CYS A 9 1.77 11.83 -6.69
CA CYS A 9 2.25 13.05 -7.36
C CYS A 9 1.26 14.21 -7.33
N GLY A 10 0.02 13.96 -6.89
CA GLY A 10 -0.99 15.00 -6.79
C GLY A 10 -1.67 15.37 -8.09
N ARG A 11 -1.39 14.69 -9.18
CA ARG A 11 -2.03 14.98 -10.47
C ARG A 11 -3.48 14.56 -10.44
N TYR A 12 -4.37 15.38 -10.98
CA TYR A 12 -5.77 15.03 -11.12
C TYR A 12 -5.98 14.15 -12.34
N GLY A 13 -6.98 13.31 -12.29
CA GLY A 13 -7.38 12.53 -13.43
C GLY A 13 -7.74 11.12 -13.06
N ARG A 14 -7.62 10.23 -14.05
CA ARG A 14 -7.95 8.83 -13.88
C ARG A 14 -6.88 8.14 -13.05
N LEU A 15 -7.30 7.43 -12.03
CA LEU A 15 -6.40 6.76 -11.11
C LEU A 15 -6.53 5.25 -11.20
N ASP A 16 -5.40 4.58 -11.00
CA ASP A 16 -5.35 3.13 -10.90
C ASP A 16 -5.40 2.75 -9.42
N ARG A 17 -6.04 1.65 -9.13
CA ARG A 17 -6.10 1.11 -7.78
C ARG A 17 -4.90 0.22 -7.56
N HIS A 18 -4.07 0.58 -6.60
CA HIS A 18 -2.85 -0.15 -6.28
C HIS A 18 -2.94 -0.79 -4.90
N HIS A 19 -2.74 -2.09 -4.83
CA HIS A 19 -2.67 -2.81 -3.57
C HIS A 19 -1.28 -2.65 -2.99
N VAL A 20 -1.18 -2.06 -1.80
CA VAL A 20 0.11 -1.79 -1.18
C VAL A 20 0.89 -3.08 -0.93
N PHE A 21 0.21 -4.11 -0.46
CA PHE A 21 0.81 -5.42 -0.26
C PHE A 21 0.37 -6.33 -1.41
N GLU A 22 1.32 -6.74 -2.21
CA GLU A 22 1.05 -7.48 -3.45
C GLU A 22 1.23 -8.98 -3.28
N GLY A 23 1.05 -9.71 -4.39
CA GLY A 23 1.21 -11.15 -4.39
C GLY A 23 0.19 -11.83 -3.49
N ARG A 24 0.66 -12.66 -2.59
CA ARG A 24 -0.20 -13.41 -1.68
C ARG A 24 -1.02 -12.49 -0.78
N ASN A 25 -0.53 -11.29 -0.54
CA ASN A 25 -1.17 -10.36 0.38
C ASN A 25 -2.16 -9.42 -0.31
N ARG A 26 -2.39 -9.60 -1.60
CA ARG A 26 -3.31 -8.75 -2.34
C ARG A 26 -4.72 -8.78 -1.73
N ASN A 27 -5.21 -9.96 -1.41
CA ASN A 27 -6.53 -10.09 -0.81
C ASN A 27 -6.60 -9.43 0.56
N ASN A 28 -5.54 -9.52 1.33
CA ASN A 28 -5.47 -8.88 2.63
C ASN A 28 -5.37 -7.36 2.50
N SER A 29 -4.66 -6.88 1.49
CA SER A 29 -4.63 -5.44 1.20
C SER A 29 -6.05 -4.94 0.96
N GLU A 30 -6.81 -5.65 0.15
CA GLU A 30 -8.19 -5.30 -0.14
C GLU A 30 -9.05 -5.37 1.11
N LYS A 31 -8.92 -6.44 1.86
CA LYS A 31 -9.72 -6.67 3.06
C LYS A 31 -9.52 -5.59 4.12
N TYR A 32 -8.29 -5.14 4.30
CA TYR A 32 -7.97 -4.17 5.34
C TYR A 32 -7.82 -2.75 4.83
N GLY A 33 -8.10 -2.54 3.55
CA GLY A 33 -8.08 -1.20 2.97
C GLY A 33 -6.68 -0.65 2.69
N ALA A 34 -5.68 -1.50 2.57
CA ALA A 34 -4.33 -1.06 2.25
C ALA A 34 -4.19 -0.85 0.74
N VAL A 35 -4.93 0.12 0.24
CA VAL A 35 -5.02 0.42 -1.18
C VAL A 35 -4.80 1.91 -1.37
N ILE A 36 -4.01 2.27 -2.38
CA ILE A 36 -3.84 3.68 -2.75
C ILE A 36 -4.29 3.87 -4.18
N HIS A 37 -4.67 5.11 -4.49
CA HIS A 37 -5.11 5.47 -5.84
C HIS A 37 -4.04 6.36 -6.46
N VAL A 38 -3.46 5.90 -7.54
CA VAL A 38 -2.32 6.58 -8.17
C VAL A 38 -2.53 6.65 -9.67
N CYS A 39 -1.92 7.67 -10.30
CA CYS A 39 -2.00 7.80 -11.74
C CYS A 39 -1.20 6.66 -12.39
N ARG A 40 -1.44 6.46 -13.68
CA ARG A 40 -0.78 5.38 -14.41
C ARG A 40 0.74 5.46 -14.36
N THR A 41 1.28 6.67 -14.44
CA THR A 41 2.73 6.87 -14.39
C THR A 41 3.30 6.46 -13.02
N CYS A 42 2.67 6.90 -11.94
CA CYS A 42 3.12 6.51 -10.61
C CYS A 42 2.95 5.02 -10.37
N HIS A 43 1.84 4.46 -10.85
CA HIS A 43 1.60 3.03 -10.72
C HIS A 43 2.71 2.22 -11.42
N ALA A 44 3.07 2.65 -12.64
CA ALA A 44 4.15 2.01 -13.38
C ALA A 44 5.50 2.14 -12.64
N ASN A 45 5.76 3.30 -12.06
CA ASN A 45 6.99 3.53 -11.31
C ASN A 45 7.10 2.64 -10.07
N ILE A 46 5.99 2.44 -9.37
CA ILE A 46 5.97 1.57 -8.20
C ILE A 46 6.37 0.15 -8.59
N HIS A 47 5.87 -0.33 -9.71
CA HIS A 47 6.20 -1.67 -10.17
C HIS A 47 7.61 -1.77 -10.76
N MET A 48 8.08 -0.69 -11.41
CA MET A 48 9.39 -0.68 -12.03
C MET A 48 10.52 -0.52 -11.02
N TYR A 49 10.27 0.25 -9.96
CA TYR A 49 11.28 0.53 -8.94
C TYR A 49 10.79 0.14 -7.55
N PRO A 50 10.54 -1.17 -7.31
CA PRO A 50 9.93 -1.60 -6.05
C PRO A 50 10.72 -1.22 -4.80
N LEU A 51 12.05 -1.20 -4.89
CA LEU A 51 12.85 -0.83 -3.73
C LEU A 51 12.70 0.64 -3.36
N SER A 52 12.49 1.50 -4.36
CA SER A 52 12.31 2.92 -4.12
C SER A 52 10.98 3.22 -3.43
N PHE A 53 10.00 2.33 -3.57
CA PHE A 53 8.68 2.53 -2.99
C PHE A 53 8.39 1.58 -1.84
N ASP A 54 9.41 0.92 -1.34
CA ASP A 54 9.27 -0.01 -0.23
C ASP A 54 8.78 0.68 1.04
N TYR A 55 9.04 1.98 1.16
CA TYR A 55 8.58 2.76 2.30
C TYR A 55 7.05 2.74 2.44
N LEU A 56 6.32 2.55 1.34
CA LEU A 56 4.86 2.49 1.38
C LEU A 56 4.39 1.33 2.25
N LYS A 57 5.06 0.20 2.14
CA LYS A 57 4.69 -0.97 2.92
C LYS A 57 4.93 -0.76 4.40
N ARG A 58 6.05 -0.08 4.75
CA ARG A 58 6.34 0.23 6.14
C ARG A 58 5.31 1.19 6.72
N GLU A 59 4.98 2.24 5.96
CA GLU A 59 3.99 3.21 6.42
C GLU A 59 2.62 2.58 6.60
N TRP A 60 2.21 1.74 5.65
CA TRP A 60 0.91 1.08 5.74
C TRP A 60 0.86 0.04 6.85
N GLN A 61 1.99 -0.61 7.12
CA GLN A 61 2.04 -1.52 8.28
C GLN A 61 1.73 -0.74 9.55
N LYS A 62 2.36 0.42 9.74
CA LYS A 62 2.09 1.25 10.90
C LYS A 62 0.63 1.67 10.98
N LYS A 63 0.08 2.13 9.86
CA LYS A 63 -1.31 2.56 9.81
C LYS A 63 -2.27 1.45 10.20
N LEU A 64 -2.05 0.25 9.68
CA LEU A 64 -2.91 -0.89 9.97
C LEU A 64 -2.78 -1.33 11.42
N MET A 65 -1.58 -1.37 11.93
CA MET A 65 -1.35 -1.75 13.31
C MET A 65 -2.03 -0.77 14.26
N GLU A 66 -1.96 0.52 13.98
CA GLU A 66 -2.61 1.54 14.78
C GLU A 66 -4.14 1.46 14.67
N LYS A 67 -4.62 1.30 13.44
CA LYS A 67 -6.05 1.27 13.17
C LYS A 67 -6.76 0.09 13.85
N TYR A 68 -6.13 -1.07 13.81
CA TYR A 68 -6.74 -2.30 14.33
C TYR A 68 -6.19 -2.72 15.67
N GLY A 69 -5.22 -1.99 16.20
CA GLY A 69 -4.61 -2.33 17.47
C GLY A 69 -3.80 -3.61 17.41
N TRP A 70 -3.21 -3.91 16.27
CA TRP A 70 -2.42 -5.13 16.10
C TRP A 70 -1.01 -4.98 16.65
N THR A 71 -0.50 -6.07 17.22
CA THR A 71 0.92 -6.18 17.52
C THR A 71 1.66 -6.52 16.22
N THR A 72 2.98 -6.43 16.24
CA THR A 72 3.79 -6.82 15.09
C THR A 72 3.53 -8.28 14.73
N GLU A 73 3.40 -9.15 15.73
CA GLU A 73 3.12 -10.55 15.48
C GLU A 73 1.78 -10.76 14.78
N GLU A 74 0.77 -10.01 15.21
CA GLU A 74 -0.54 -10.09 14.58
C GLU A 74 -0.51 -9.62 13.13
N PHE A 75 0.28 -8.59 12.87
CA PHE A 75 0.46 -8.14 11.49
C PHE A 75 1.14 -9.22 10.65
N ILE A 76 2.19 -9.83 11.18
CA ILE A 76 2.91 -10.91 10.47
C ILE A 76 2.00 -12.09 10.19
N GLU A 77 1.11 -12.43 11.12
CA GLU A 77 0.15 -13.50 10.88
C GLU A 77 -0.71 -13.25 9.66
N ARG A 78 -1.09 -11.98 9.43
CA ARG A 78 -1.96 -11.62 8.32
C ARG A 78 -1.22 -11.39 7.02
N PHE A 79 -0.05 -10.76 7.10
CA PHE A 79 0.72 -10.37 5.90
C PHE A 79 2.02 -11.16 5.72
N ARG A 80 2.31 -12.05 6.64
CA ARG A 80 3.42 -13.01 6.57
C ARG A 80 4.83 -12.41 6.53
N LYS A 81 4.95 -11.13 6.82
CA LYS A 81 6.24 -10.46 6.80
C LYS A 81 6.20 -9.20 7.65
N ASN A 82 7.32 -8.87 8.27
CA ASN A 82 7.47 -7.61 8.99
C ASN A 82 8.25 -6.64 8.11
N TYR A 83 7.61 -5.57 7.70
CA TYR A 83 8.23 -4.58 6.83
C TYR A 83 8.96 -3.49 7.60
N GLU A 84 8.66 -3.32 8.88
CA GLU A 84 9.30 -2.30 9.70
C GLU A 84 10.64 -2.73 10.27
N GLY A 85 10.79 -3.98 10.57
CA GLY A 85 11.94 -4.48 11.32
C GLY A 85 13.11 -4.94 10.50
N SER A 86 13.12 -4.68 9.21
CA SER A 86 14.20 -5.19 8.37
C SER A 86 15.27 -4.17 8.10
#